data_5b4159c1901f81ddbdcaae8af1c91d32
#
_entry.id   5b4159c1901f81ddbdcaae8af1c91d32
#
_cell.length_a   1.000
_cell.length_b   1.000
_cell.length_c   1.000
_cell.angle_alpha   90.00
_cell.angle_beta   90.00
_cell.angle_gamma   90.00
#
_symmetry.space_group_name_H-M   'P 1'
#
loop_
_entity.id
_entity.type
_entity.pdbx_description
1 polymer ?
#
loop_
_entity_poly.entity_id
_entity_poly.type
_entity_poly.pdbx_seq_one_letter_code
_entity_poly.pdbx_strand_id
1 'polypeptide(L)' 'NTAYEQGKIVGAICIAPVILANAGLLKGRTATVYPDGASVLTAQGANYTGNTVEVDGRIITGNGPDAAKEFGRRLAELLA' A
#
# COMPACT_ATOMS: atom_id res chain seq x y z
N ASN A 1 5.00 -10.92 -6.74
CA ASN A 1 4.33 -10.26 -7.86
C ASN A 1 5.35 -9.77 -8.88
N THR A 2 5.09 -10.01 -10.17
CA THR A 2 6.04 -9.74 -11.24
C THR A 2 6.44 -8.26 -11.34
N ALA A 3 5.46 -7.34 -11.17
CA ALA A 3 5.74 -5.91 -11.27
C ALA A 3 6.75 -5.47 -10.20
N TYR A 4 6.58 -5.93 -8.96
CA TYR A 4 7.49 -5.58 -7.88
C TYR A 4 8.86 -6.23 -8.09
N GLU A 5 8.88 -7.48 -8.53
CA GLU A 5 10.12 -8.21 -8.78
C GLU A 5 10.94 -7.55 -9.88
N GLN A 6 10.30 -6.88 -10.83
CA GLN A 6 10.98 -6.14 -11.88
C GLN A 6 11.42 -4.75 -11.45
N GLY A 7 11.23 -4.40 -10.18
CA GLY A 7 11.63 -3.10 -9.65
C GLY A 7 10.68 -1.97 -9.95
N LYS A 8 9.46 -2.27 -10.41
CA LYS A 8 8.46 -1.25 -10.71
C LYS A 8 7.76 -0.78 -9.45
N ILE A 9 7.21 0.44 -9.50
CA ILE A 9 6.41 0.97 -8.39
C ILE A 9 5.07 0.25 -8.39
N VAL A 10 4.65 -0.19 -7.19
CA VAL A 10 3.37 -0.85 -6.99
C VAL A 10 2.52 0.04 -6.08
N GLY A 11 1.34 0.43 -6.55
CA GLY A 11 0.45 1.30 -5.80
C GLY A 11 -0.92 0.67 -5.58
N ALA A 12 -1.49 0.88 -4.39
CA ALA A 12 -2.83 0.40 -4.06
C ALA A 12 -3.49 1.33 -3.06
N ILE A 13 -4.76 1.62 -3.29
CA ILE A 13 -5.52 2.57 -2.48
C ILE A 13 -6.87 1.98 -2.12
N CYS A 14 -7.48 2.48 -1.05
CA CYS A 14 -8.78 2.07 -0.54
C CYS A 14 -8.70 0.66 0.04
N ILE A 15 -9.40 -0.30 -0.57
CA ILE A 15 -9.35 -1.71 -0.14
C ILE A 15 -8.36 -2.54 -0.98
N ALA A 16 -7.83 -1.97 -2.05
CA ALA A 16 -6.89 -2.67 -2.92
C ALA A 16 -5.63 -3.18 -2.21
N PRO A 17 -5.10 -2.52 -1.14
CA PRO A 17 -3.96 -3.09 -0.40
C PRO A 17 -4.21 -4.51 0.12
N VAL A 18 -5.48 -4.90 0.33
CA VAL A 18 -5.82 -6.28 0.72
C VAL A 18 -5.35 -7.27 -0.34
N ILE A 19 -5.48 -6.91 -1.62
CA ILE A 19 -5.03 -7.77 -2.72
C ILE A 19 -3.53 -7.98 -2.64
N LEU A 20 -2.78 -6.91 -2.38
CA LEU A 20 -1.33 -6.99 -2.22
C LEU A 20 -0.95 -7.84 -1.01
N ALA A 21 -1.68 -7.68 0.10
CA ALA A 21 -1.43 -8.45 1.31
C ALA A 21 -1.65 -9.94 1.07
N ASN A 22 -2.75 -10.30 0.38
CA ASN A 22 -3.05 -11.70 0.08
C ASN A 22 -2.04 -12.31 -0.89
N ALA A 23 -1.38 -11.48 -1.69
CA ALA A 23 -0.32 -11.95 -2.57
C ALA A 23 1.04 -12.06 -1.87
N GLY A 24 1.10 -11.73 -0.58
CA GLY A 24 2.34 -11.81 0.20
C GLY A 24 3.29 -10.63 0.02
N LEU A 25 2.88 -9.60 -0.71
CA LEU A 25 3.76 -8.48 -1.02
C LEU A 25 3.97 -7.51 0.14
N LEU A 26 3.06 -7.51 1.12
CA LEU A 26 3.12 -6.57 2.24
C LEU A 26 3.72 -7.16 3.51
N LYS A 27 4.13 -8.41 3.48
CA LYS A 27 4.70 -9.06 4.67
C LYS A 27 5.96 -8.32 5.11
N GLY A 28 5.98 -7.87 6.37
CA GLY A 28 7.09 -7.11 6.93
C GLY A 28 7.18 -5.68 6.44
N ARG A 29 6.20 -5.20 5.67
CA ARG A 29 6.23 -3.84 5.13
C ARG A 29 5.24 -2.94 5.84
N THR A 30 5.56 -1.65 5.87
CA THR A 30 4.67 -0.63 6.41
C THR A 30 3.62 -0.29 5.35
N ALA A 31 2.34 -0.36 5.74
CA ALA A 31 1.25 -0.16 4.79
C ALA A 31 0.02 0.39 5.47
N THR A 32 -0.85 1.00 4.69
CA THR A 32 -2.16 1.42 5.14
C THR A 32 -3.22 0.89 4.19
N VAL A 33 -4.49 0.97 4.60
CA VAL A 33 -5.61 0.44 3.84
C VAL A 33 -6.88 1.08 4.39
N TYR A 34 -7.97 1.05 3.62
CA TYR A 34 -9.27 1.42 4.17
C TYR A 34 -9.53 0.59 5.44
N PRO A 35 -10.06 1.21 6.51
CA PRO A 35 -10.11 0.53 7.83
C PRO A 35 -10.66 -0.89 7.83
N ASP A 36 -11.61 -1.19 6.95
CA ASP A 36 -12.21 -2.52 6.88
C ASP A 36 -11.19 -3.59 6.47
N GLY A 37 -10.08 -3.21 5.85
CA GLY A 37 -9.03 -4.14 5.43
C GLY A 37 -7.88 -4.28 6.41
N ALA A 38 -7.89 -3.53 7.51
CA ALA A 38 -6.76 -3.49 8.44
C ALA A 38 -6.44 -4.86 9.02
N SER A 39 -7.46 -5.64 9.39
CA SER A 39 -7.24 -6.96 9.97
C SER A 39 -6.58 -7.91 8.97
N VAL A 40 -6.91 -7.79 7.69
CA VAL A 40 -6.30 -8.63 6.66
C VAL A 40 -4.82 -8.30 6.51
N LEU A 41 -4.47 -7.01 6.47
CA LEU A 41 -3.07 -6.62 6.38
C LEU A 41 -2.27 -7.15 7.57
N THR A 42 -2.80 -6.98 8.77
CA THR A 42 -2.13 -7.45 9.99
C THR A 42 -1.96 -8.97 9.98
N ALA A 43 -3.00 -9.69 9.56
CA ALA A 43 -2.95 -11.15 9.50
C ALA A 43 -1.92 -11.64 8.48
N GLN A 44 -1.68 -10.87 7.43
CA GLN A 44 -0.70 -11.22 6.40
C GLN A 44 0.71 -10.68 6.71
N GLY A 45 0.93 -10.14 7.91
CA GLY A 45 2.26 -9.77 8.36
C GLY A 45 2.68 -8.35 8.02
N ALA A 46 1.77 -7.50 7.55
CA ALA A 46 2.07 -6.10 7.29
C ALA A 46 2.06 -5.27 8.58
N ASN A 47 2.81 -4.20 8.59
CA ASN A 47 2.78 -3.21 9.68
C ASN A 47 1.74 -2.14 9.33
N TYR A 48 0.50 -2.35 9.75
CA TYR A 48 -0.58 -1.40 9.47
C TYR A 48 -0.44 -0.16 10.35
N THR A 49 -0.51 1.03 9.74
CA THR A 49 -0.29 2.29 10.47
C THR A 49 -1.55 3.11 10.69
N GLY A 50 -2.58 2.94 9.85
CA GLY A 50 -3.75 3.80 9.88
C GLY A 50 -3.53 5.18 9.29
N ASN A 51 -2.35 5.48 8.77
CA ASN A 51 -2.08 6.76 8.12
C ASN A 51 -2.80 6.85 6.79
N THR A 52 -2.92 8.09 6.27
CA THR A 52 -3.62 8.32 4.99
C THR A 52 -2.90 7.63 3.84
N VAL A 53 -1.57 7.75 3.79
CA VAL A 53 -0.73 7.15 2.75
C VAL A 53 0.54 6.62 3.41
N GLU A 54 0.99 5.46 2.96
CA GLU A 54 2.29 4.92 3.35
C GLU A 54 3.11 4.57 2.13
N VAL A 55 4.41 4.84 2.20
CA VAL A 55 5.37 4.47 1.17
C VAL A 55 6.43 3.59 1.81
N ASP A 56 6.61 2.39 1.28
CA ASP A 56 7.65 1.47 1.74
C ASP A 56 8.37 0.93 0.51
N GLY A 57 9.58 1.43 0.27
CA GLY A 57 10.32 1.10 -0.94
C GLY A 57 9.55 1.57 -2.18
N ARG A 58 9.17 0.64 -3.02
CA ARG A 58 8.41 0.94 -4.23
C ARG A 58 6.92 0.58 -4.11
N ILE A 59 6.45 0.37 -2.87
CA ILE A 59 5.03 0.07 -2.62
C ILE A 59 4.40 1.29 -1.96
N ILE A 60 3.32 1.79 -2.55
CA ILE A 60 2.52 2.89 -2.01
C ILE A 60 1.14 2.36 -1.69
N THR A 61 0.66 2.61 -0.48
CA THR A 61 -0.71 2.25 -0.10
C THR A 61 -1.44 3.49 0.40
N GLY A 62 -2.75 3.52 0.19
CA GLY A 62 -3.61 4.62 0.63
C GLY A 62 -4.87 4.07 1.28
N ASN A 63 -5.43 4.81 2.24
CA ASN A 63 -6.50 4.29 3.09
C ASN A 63 -7.93 4.58 2.61
N GLY A 64 -8.10 5.31 1.51
CA GLY A 64 -9.46 5.55 1.00
C GLY A 64 -9.54 6.71 0.03
N PRO A 65 -10.77 7.11 -0.35
CA PRO A 65 -10.95 8.19 -1.33
C PRO A 65 -10.30 9.51 -0.91
N ASP A 66 -10.31 9.81 0.39
CA ASP A 66 -9.69 11.03 0.90
C ASP A 66 -8.17 11.02 0.74
N ALA A 67 -7.58 9.86 0.51
CA ALA A 67 -6.15 9.72 0.32
C ALA A 67 -5.71 9.92 -1.13
N ALA A 68 -6.65 10.04 -2.08
CA ALA A 68 -6.33 10.02 -3.51
C ALA A 68 -5.33 11.09 -3.91
N LYS A 69 -5.50 12.32 -3.40
CA LYS A 69 -4.63 13.43 -3.74
C LYS A 69 -3.23 13.23 -3.19
N GLU A 70 -3.13 12.83 -1.93
CA GLU A 70 -1.85 12.55 -1.28
C GLU A 70 -1.16 11.36 -1.96
N PHE A 71 -1.93 10.31 -2.27
CA PHE A 71 -1.43 9.14 -2.95
C PHE A 71 -0.82 9.51 -4.30
N GLY A 72 -1.55 10.32 -5.10
CA GLY A 72 -1.05 10.77 -6.40
C GLY A 72 0.23 11.59 -6.28
N ARG A 73 0.28 12.49 -5.27
CA ARG A 73 1.45 13.32 -5.03
C ARG A 73 2.69 12.46 -4.69
N ARG A 74 2.50 11.47 -3.80
CA ARG A 74 3.60 10.59 -3.41
C ARG A 74 4.06 9.72 -4.58
N LEU A 75 3.11 9.27 -5.40
CA LEU A 75 3.45 8.50 -6.60
C LEU A 75 4.27 9.34 -7.57
N ALA A 76 3.89 10.61 -7.77
CA ALA A 76 4.62 11.50 -8.64
C ALA A 76 6.06 11.72 -8.12
N GLU A 77 6.23 11.87 -6.82
CA GLU A 77 7.56 12.03 -6.21
C GLU A 77 8.45 10.81 -6.51
N LEU A 78 7.89 9.61 -6.44
CA LEU A 78 8.65 8.39 -6.70
C LEU A 78 9.03 8.23 -8.17
N LEU A 79 8.23 8.82 -9.07
CA LEU A 79 8.50 8.76 -10.50
C LEU A 79 9.44 9.85 -10.99
N ALA A 80 9.70 10.84 -10.17
CA ALA A 80 10.52 12.00 -10.54
C ALA A 80 12.00 11.67 -10.73
#